data_4c2003338c5d9ecc28abeb39485abb38
#
_entry.id   4c2003338c5d9ecc28abeb39485abb38
#
_cell.length_a   1.000
_cell.length_b   1.000
_cell.length_c   1.000
_cell.angle_alpha   90.00
_cell.angle_beta   90.00
_cell.angle_gamma   90.00
#
_symmetry.space_group_name_H-M   'P 1'
#
loop_
_entity.id
_entity.type
_entity.pdbx_description
1 polymer ?
#
loop_
_entity_poly.entity_id
_entity_poly.type
_entity_poly.pdbx_seq_one_letter_code
_entity_poly.pdbx_strand_id
1 'polypeptide(L)'
;MRIPRRPIRKALLAVLGLALFSIAGSAIAQSQDDPPNRVARLSFLRGDVSFQPSGDDDWVQANLNRPLGTGDRLYTDHDSRVEMEVGAATLRLDAQSSFNILNLNDTAAQTELTQGVMNLHVRRVFEGQSYEVDTPTLAFVVTQPGNYRVDIAPDGSSTMITVFSGTGDVYGENNASYSVRQGESVRFHDAALQDYEVLDIPRGDDFDSWVDSRNNRYEHATSRQYVSEDVIGYADLDDYGGWNDTPEYGHVWYPSQVDAGWAPYRSGHWAWVDPWGWTWVDNA
;
A
#
# COMPACT_ATOMS: atom_id res chain seq x y z
N MET A 1 55.02 52.04 -53.62
CA MET A 1 53.89 51.16 -53.73
C MET A 1 53.53 50.69 -52.32
N ARG A 2 52.47 51.25 -51.71
CA ARG A 2 52.08 50.98 -50.30
C ARG A 2 50.85 50.09 -50.28
N ILE A 3 50.94 48.91 -49.65
CA ILE A 3 49.86 47.94 -49.47
C ILE A 3 49.17 48.29 -48.12
N PRO A 4 47.83 48.42 -48.07
CA PRO A 4 47.15 48.74 -46.85
C PRO A 4 46.87 47.44 -46.05
N ARG A 5 47.19 47.43 -44.78
CA ARG A 5 46.85 46.36 -43.79
C ARG A 5 45.40 46.51 -43.37
N ARG A 6 44.59 45.47 -43.60
CA ARG A 6 43.20 45.36 -43.12
C ARG A 6 43.19 44.85 -41.68
N PRO A 7 42.24 45.28 -40.84
CA PRO A 7 42.17 44.86 -39.43
C PRO A 7 41.36 43.59 -39.26
N ILE A 8 42.06 42.50 -39.00
CA ILE A 8 41.44 41.19 -38.71
C ILE A 8 41.00 41.03 -37.24
N ARG A 9 41.17 42.05 -36.40
CA ARG A 9 40.91 41.94 -34.95
C ARG A 9 39.45 42.14 -34.51
N LYS A 10 38.54 42.57 -35.35
CA LYS A 10 37.13 42.84 -34.94
C LYS A 10 36.18 41.68 -35.23
N ALA A 11 36.55 40.72 -36.05
CA ALA A 11 35.72 39.56 -36.34
C ALA A 11 35.81 38.41 -35.34
N LEU A 12 36.96 38.34 -34.61
CA LEU A 12 37.16 37.23 -33.64
C LEU A 12 36.41 37.46 -32.30
N LEU A 13 36.11 38.70 -31.94
CA LEU A 13 35.39 39.01 -30.69
C LEU A 13 33.89 38.82 -30.80
N ALA A 14 33.31 38.87 -32.00
CA ALA A 14 31.88 38.64 -32.22
C ALA A 14 31.50 37.15 -32.20
N VAL A 15 32.40 36.26 -32.59
CA VAL A 15 32.19 34.80 -32.59
C VAL A 15 32.32 34.23 -31.19
N LEU A 16 33.20 34.79 -30.34
CA LEU A 16 33.37 34.35 -28.96
C LEU A 16 32.19 34.80 -28.05
N GLY A 17 31.50 35.88 -28.38
CA GLY A 17 30.30 36.35 -27.65
C GLY A 17 29.05 35.50 -27.94
N LEU A 18 28.94 34.91 -29.11
CA LEU A 18 27.79 34.05 -29.45
C LEU A 18 27.93 32.62 -28.87
N ALA A 19 29.16 32.15 -28.64
CA ALA A 19 29.41 30.83 -28.06
C ALA A 19 29.19 30.77 -26.52
N LEU A 20 29.23 31.92 -25.84
CA LEU A 20 28.99 32.01 -24.38
C LEU A 20 27.51 32.14 -23.98
N PHE A 21 26.63 32.45 -24.95
CA PHE A 21 25.19 32.59 -24.67
C PHE A 21 24.38 31.26 -24.88
N SER A 22 25.05 30.22 -25.40
CA SER A 22 24.41 28.91 -25.65
C SER A 22 24.53 27.89 -24.50
N ILE A 23 25.14 28.27 -23.35
CA ILE A 23 25.36 27.38 -22.19
C ILE A 23 24.36 27.67 -21.04
N ALA A 24 23.56 28.71 -21.16
CA ALA A 24 22.58 29.07 -20.12
C ALA A 24 21.18 28.56 -20.46
N GLY A 25 20.99 27.24 -20.51
CA GLY A 25 19.67 26.70 -20.82
C GLY A 25 19.49 25.22 -20.64
N SER A 26 20.41 24.50 -20.01
CA SER A 26 20.08 23.22 -19.43
C SER A 26 19.37 23.50 -18.10
N ALA A 27 18.08 23.85 -18.18
CA ALA A 27 17.20 23.60 -17.07
C ALA A 27 17.36 22.11 -16.76
N ILE A 28 18.04 21.78 -15.67
CA ILE A 28 17.93 20.49 -15.03
C ILE A 28 16.45 20.45 -14.67
N ALA A 29 15.62 19.81 -15.53
CA ALA A 29 14.39 19.26 -15.08
C ALA A 29 14.82 18.34 -13.93
N GLN A 30 14.65 18.78 -12.70
CA GLN A 30 14.56 17.85 -11.59
C GLN A 30 13.45 16.90 -12.06
N SER A 31 13.80 15.65 -12.30
CA SER A 31 12.83 14.60 -12.27
C SER A 31 12.24 14.67 -10.87
N GLN A 32 11.15 15.38 -10.74
CA GLN A 32 10.25 15.17 -9.64
C GLN A 32 9.85 13.72 -9.88
N ASP A 33 10.38 12.81 -9.06
CA ASP A 33 9.95 11.43 -9.09
C ASP A 33 8.42 11.48 -9.01
N ASP A 34 7.75 10.86 -9.98
CA ASP A 34 6.31 10.76 -9.96
C ASP A 34 5.91 10.20 -8.58
N PRO A 35 4.87 10.76 -7.95
CA PRO A 35 4.41 10.23 -6.67
C PRO A 35 4.12 8.74 -6.84
N PRO A 36 4.37 7.91 -5.81
CA PRO A 36 4.13 6.49 -5.91
C PRO A 36 2.67 6.25 -6.34
N ASN A 37 2.48 5.44 -7.39
CA ASN A 37 1.14 5.14 -7.92
C ASN A 37 0.34 4.23 -6.98
N ARG A 38 0.98 3.69 -5.93
CA ARG A 38 0.37 2.74 -5.01
C ARG A 38 0.26 3.35 -3.62
N VAL A 39 -0.97 3.40 -3.14
CA VAL A 39 -1.32 3.79 -1.78
C VAL A 39 -2.16 2.69 -1.14
N ALA A 40 -2.13 2.58 0.18
CA ALA A 40 -3.10 1.80 0.90
C ALA A 40 -4.31 2.67 1.27
N ARG A 41 -5.48 2.08 1.42
CA ARG A 41 -6.70 2.75 1.88
C ARG A 41 -7.19 2.10 3.16
N LEU A 42 -7.51 2.88 4.18
CA LEU A 42 -8.25 2.39 5.35
C LEU A 42 -9.70 2.10 4.93
N SER A 43 -10.03 0.81 4.74
CA SER A 43 -11.33 0.36 4.25
C SER A 43 -12.31 -0.02 5.36
N PHE A 44 -11.81 -0.26 6.58
CA PHE A 44 -12.64 -0.55 7.75
C PHE A 44 -11.95 -0.11 9.04
N LEU A 45 -12.72 0.46 9.94
CA LEU A 45 -12.30 0.84 11.29
C LEU A 45 -13.36 0.41 12.30
N ARG A 46 -12.95 -0.17 13.41
CA ARG A 46 -13.77 -0.44 14.59
C ARG A 46 -12.97 -0.15 15.85
N GLY A 47 -13.57 0.56 16.80
CA GLY A 47 -12.91 0.96 18.05
C GLY A 47 -11.97 2.14 17.88
N ASP A 48 -10.99 2.25 18.75
CA ASP A 48 -10.01 3.33 18.76
C ASP A 48 -8.76 2.92 17.98
N VAL A 49 -8.53 3.58 16.86
CA VAL A 49 -7.37 3.37 16.00
C VAL A 49 -6.63 4.69 15.85
N SER A 50 -5.37 4.70 16.25
CA SER A 50 -4.48 5.84 16.12
C SER A 50 -3.66 5.74 14.84
N PHE A 51 -3.43 6.89 14.23
CA PHE A 51 -2.64 7.05 13.02
C PHE A 51 -1.54 8.09 13.24
N GLN A 52 -0.33 7.79 12.81
CA GLN A 52 0.78 8.73 12.79
C GLN A 52 1.24 8.93 11.35
N PRO A 53 1.09 10.15 10.78
CA PRO A 53 1.59 10.46 9.45
C PRO A 53 3.11 10.34 9.35
N SER A 54 3.60 9.99 8.18
CA SER A 54 5.04 10.01 7.89
C SER A 54 5.62 11.40 8.13
N GLY A 55 6.73 11.46 8.89
CA GLY A 55 7.41 12.70 9.21
C GLY A 55 6.76 13.55 10.31
N ASP A 56 5.68 13.08 10.93
CA ASP A 56 5.03 13.71 12.07
C ASP A 56 5.26 12.87 13.35
N ASP A 57 5.42 13.55 14.49
CA ASP A 57 5.59 12.88 15.79
C ASP A 57 4.24 12.68 16.51
N ASP A 58 3.19 13.34 16.06
CA ASP A 58 1.87 13.33 16.70
C ASP A 58 1.00 12.17 16.19
N TRP A 59 0.37 11.46 17.14
CA TRP A 59 -0.68 10.49 16.85
C TRP A 59 -2.04 11.17 16.80
N VAL A 60 -2.81 10.89 15.76
CA VAL A 60 -4.17 11.39 15.56
C VAL A 60 -5.15 10.23 15.39
N GLN A 61 -6.45 10.50 15.52
CA GLN A 61 -7.48 9.50 15.25
C GLN A 61 -7.46 9.10 13.76
N ALA A 62 -7.42 7.80 13.48
CA ALA A 62 -7.55 7.30 12.12
C ALA A 62 -8.97 7.52 11.58
N ASN A 63 -9.07 7.81 10.28
CA ASN A 63 -10.34 8.03 9.60
C ASN A 63 -10.52 7.04 8.45
N LEU A 64 -11.77 6.61 8.25
CA LEU A 64 -12.13 5.75 7.11
C LEU A 64 -11.77 6.45 5.78
N ASN A 65 -11.39 5.67 4.79
CA ASN A 65 -10.97 6.12 3.46
C ASN A 65 -9.68 6.96 3.44
N ARG A 66 -8.97 7.05 4.57
CA ARG A 66 -7.66 7.71 4.56
C ARG A 66 -6.69 6.94 3.67
N PRO A 67 -6.04 7.60 2.71
CA PRO A 67 -4.89 7.03 2.01
C PRO A 67 -3.70 6.93 2.97
N LEU A 68 -2.94 5.85 2.85
CA LEU A 68 -1.73 5.59 3.61
C LEU A 68 -0.56 5.36 2.66
N GLY A 69 0.60 5.88 2.99
CA GLY A 69 1.84 5.77 2.23
C GLY A 69 3.03 5.30 3.07
N THR A 70 4.19 5.30 2.44
CA THR A 70 5.46 4.96 3.10
C THR A 70 5.73 5.86 4.29
N GLY A 71 6.07 5.27 5.42
CA GLY A 71 6.37 5.94 6.69
C GLY A 71 5.17 6.15 7.61
N ASP A 72 3.96 5.90 7.12
CA ASP A 72 2.74 5.98 7.94
C ASP A 72 2.67 4.82 8.94
N ARG A 73 2.08 5.09 10.12
CA ARG A 73 1.95 4.12 11.22
C ARG A 73 0.52 4.05 11.73
N LEU A 74 0.15 2.87 12.21
CA LEU A 74 -1.15 2.61 12.83
C LEU A 74 -0.96 1.88 14.16
N TYR A 75 -1.84 2.19 15.09
CA TYR A 75 -1.99 1.44 16.34
C TYR A 75 -3.47 1.18 16.60
N THR A 76 -3.81 -0.10 16.85
CA THR A 76 -5.15 -0.52 17.28
C THR A 76 -5.18 -0.68 18.80
N ASP A 77 -6.09 0.00 19.48
CA ASP A 77 -6.28 -0.17 20.93
C ASP A 77 -7.12 -1.42 21.25
N HIS A 78 -7.50 -1.61 22.50
CA HIS A 78 -8.36 -2.70 22.96
C HIS A 78 -9.67 -2.75 22.16
N ASP A 79 -10.15 -3.94 21.84
CA ASP A 79 -11.39 -4.17 21.11
C ASP A 79 -11.48 -3.49 19.72
N SER A 80 -10.34 -3.05 19.20
CA SER A 80 -10.24 -2.32 17.94
C SER A 80 -9.77 -3.23 16.81
N ARG A 81 -10.23 -2.94 15.59
CA ARG A 81 -9.81 -3.63 14.36
C ARG A 81 -9.72 -2.65 13.20
N VAL A 82 -8.79 -2.92 12.32
CA VAL A 82 -8.62 -2.15 11.09
C VAL A 82 -8.44 -3.07 9.89
N GLU A 83 -8.96 -2.63 8.73
CA GLU A 83 -8.64 -3.23 7.45
C GLU A 83 -8.09 -2.17 6.51
N MET A 84 -7.05 -2.54 5.77
CA MET A 84 -6.42 -1.75 4.72
C MET A 84 -6.44 -2.51 3.41
N GLU A 85 -6.69 -1.82 2.31
CA GLU A 85 -6.55 -2.35 0.96
C GLU A 85 -5.27 -1.83 0.33
N VAL A 86 -4.51 -2.72 -0.30
CA VAL A 86 -3.26 -2.41 -1.01
C VAL A 86 -3.24 -3.17 -2.34
N GLY A 87 -3.76 -2.57 -3.39
CA GLY A 87 -3.92 -3.26 -4.67
C GLY A 87 -4.74 -4.56 -4.51
N ALA A 88 -4.19 -5.69 -4.96
CA ALA A 88 -4.84 -6.99 -4.85
C ALA A 88 -4.72 -7.65 -3.46
N ALA A 89 -4.27 -6.94 -2.45
CA ALA A 89 -4.16 -7.46 -1.08
C ALA A 89 -5.03 -6.68 -0.09
N THR A 90 -5.39 -7.35 1.01
CA THR A 90 -5.96 -6.74 2.21
C THR A 90 -5.12 -7.11 3.42
N LEU A 91 -4.80 -6.11 4.24
CA LEU A 91 -4.11 -6.27 5.52
C LEU A 91 -5.11 -5.94 6.63
N ARG A 92 -5.13 -6.74 7.67
CA ARG A 92 -6.04 -6.57 8.81
C ARG A 92 -5.28 -6.70 10.10
N LEU A 93 -5.56 -5.80 11.02
CA LEU A 93 -4.97 -5.83 12.36
C LEU A 93 -6.05 -6.12 13.39
N ASP A 94 -5.74 -6.98 14.34
CA ASP A 94 -6.54 -7.17 15.54
C ASP A 94 -6.19 -6.13 16.61
N ALA A 95 -6.82 -6.21 17.76
CA ALA A 95 -6.58 -5.32 18.89
C ALA A 95 -5.11 -5.33 19.33
N GLN A 96 -4.64 -4.21 19.89
CA GLN A 96 -3.30 -4.00 20.43
C GLN A 96 -2.16 -4.31 19.45
N SER A 97 -2.36 -3.99 18.18
CA SER A 97 -1.38 -4.19 17.12
C SER A 97 -0.72 -2.87 16.72
N SER A 98 0.60 -2.91 16.56
CA SER A 98 1.44 -1.79 16.10
C SER A 98 2.02 -2.11 14.73
N PHE A 99 1.71 -1.25 13.78
CA PHE A 99 1.96 -1.48 12.35
C PHE A 99 2.58 -0.26 11.69
N ASN A 100 3.55 -0.49 10.81
CA ASN A 100 4.24 0.53 10.03
C ASN A 100 4.24 0.16 8.53
N ILE A 101 4.16 1.14 7.65
CA ILE A 101 4.42 0.97 6.21
C ILE A 101 5.86 1.39 5.95
N LEU A 102 6.75 0.44 5.72
CA LEU A 102 8.17 0.69 5.49
C LEU A 102 8.44 1.17 4.06
N ASN A 103 7.79 0.53 3.09
CA ASN A 103 7.91 0.89 1.68
C ASN A 103 6.64 0.48 0.92
N LEU A 104 6.04 1.44 0.27
CA LEU A 104 4.87 1.20 -0.57
C LEU A 104 5.07 1.92 -1.90
N ASN A 105 5.30 1.13 -2.95
CA ASN A 105 5.49 1.60 -4.31
C ASN A 105 4.90 0.58 -5.31
N ASP A 106 5.12 0.77 -6.59
CA ASP A 106 4.52 -0.06 -7.65
C ASP A 106 4.96 -1.53 -7.59
N THR A 107 6.15 -1.81 -7.04
CA THR A 107 6.75 -3.14 -7.00
C THR A 107 6.75 -3.79 -5.61
N ALA A 108 6.69 -3.01 -4.54
CA ALA A 108 6.81 -3.51 -3.17
C ALA A 108 5.70 -2.97 -2.27
N ALA A 109 5.17 -3.84 -1.43
CA ALA A 109 4.43 -3.50 -0.23
C ALA A 109 5.15 -4.15 0.95
N GLN A 110 6.10 -3.41 1.53
CA GLN A 110 6.85 -3.82 2.71
C GLN A 110 6.28 -3.12 3.93
N THR A 111 5.88 -3.91 4.90
CA THR A 111 5.23 -3.48 6.13
C THR A 111 5.91 -4.09 7.34
N GLU A 112 5.69 -3.53 8.50
CA GLU A 112 6.25 -4.04 9.75
C GLU A 112 5.14 -4.18 10.78
N LEU A 113 5.08 -5.34 11.41
CA LEU A 113 4.28 -5.61 12.59
C LEU A 113 5.23 -5.73 13.78
N THR A 114 5.20 -4.76 14.71
CA THR A 114 6.07 -4.79 15.89
C THR A 114 5.42 -5.39 17.13
N GLN A 115 4.08 -5.47 17.12
CA GLN A 115 3.26 -6.02 18.20
C GLN A 115 1.90 -6.44 17.67
N GLY A 116 1.31 -7.47 18.27
CA GLY A 116 -0.07 -7.88 18.03
C GLY A 116 -0.23 -8.91 16.92
N VAL A 117 -1.34 -8.82 16.21
CA VAL A 117 -1.77 -9.83 15.22
C VAL A 117 -2.17 -9.17 13.92
N MET A 118 -1.68 -9.71 12.82
CA MET A 118 -2.04 -9.29 11.47
C MET A 118 -2.49 -10.47 10.62
N ASN A 119 -3.52 -10.24 9.81
CA ASN A 119 -3.87 -11.10 8.68
C ASN A 119 -3.50 -10.38 7.37
N LEU A 120 -2.88 -11.11 6.46
CA LEU A 120 -2.57 -10.68 5.11
C LEU A 120 -3.26 -11.63 4.12
N HIS A 121 -4.22 -11.12 3.37
CA HIS A 121 -4.86 -11.86 2.29
C HIS A 121 -4.46 -11.27 0.94
N VAL A 122 -3.70 -12.04 0.15
CA VAL A 122 -3.23 -11.67 -1.18
C VAL A 122 -4.01 -12.44 -2.24
N ARG A 123 -4.87 -11.75 -2.98
CA ARG A 123 -5.69 -12.35 -4.05
C ARG A 123 -4.86 -12.63 -5.31
N ARG A 124 -3.87 -11.79 -5.58
CA ARG A 124 -2.98 -11.92 -6.74
C ARG A 124 -1.60 -11.34 -6.42
N VAL A 125 -0.56 -12.00 -6.93
CA VAL A 125 0.80 -11.46 -6.98
C VAL A 125 1.13 -11.22 -8.46
N PHE A 126 1.37 -9.97 -8.83
CA PHE A 126 1.79 -9.62 -10.19
C PHE A 126 3.29 -9.81 -10.36
N GLU A 127 3.71 -10.03 -11.59
CA GLU A 127 5.14 -10.13 -11.90
C GLU A 127 5.88 -8.86 -11.48
N GLY A 128 6.97 -9.03 -10.73
CA GLY A 128 7.76 -7.95 -10.18
C GLY A 128 7.18 -7.28 -8.93
N GLN A 129 6.05 -7.76 -8.40
CA GLN A 129 5.49 -7.28 -7.13
C GLN A 129 5.82 -8.22 -5.98
N SER A 130 6.03 -7.63 -4.80
CA SER A 130 6.26 -8.34 -3.55
C SER A 130 5.35 -7.82 -2.42
N TYR A 131 4.97 -8.71 -1.52
CA TYR A 131 4.34 -8.41 -0.24
C TYR A 131 5.21 -8.98 0.85
N GLU A 132 5.68 -8.13 1.74
CA GLU A 132 6.60 -8.46 2.82
C GLU A 132 6.08 -7.91 4.15
N VAL A 133 6.23 -8.71 5.19
CA VAL A 133 5.91 -8.34 6.57
C VAL A 133 7.13 -8.57 7.43
N ASP A 134 7.73 -7.48 7.87
CA ASP A 134 8.82 -7.51 8.84
C ASP A 134 8.27 -7.63 10.26
N THR A 135 8.98 -8.32 11.09
CA THR A 135 8.72 -8.47 12.53
C THR A 135 10.02 -8.31 13.30
N PRO A 136 10.00 -8.21 14.64
CA PRO A 136 11.24 -8.13 15.42
C PRO A 136 12.20 -9.32 15.24
N THR A 137 11.70 -10.47 14.78
CA THR A 137 12.49 -11.70 14.66
C THR A 137 12.78 -12.13 13.23
N LEU A 138 11.95 -11.75 12.26
CA LEU A 138 12.05 -12.27 10.89
C LEU A 138 11.33 -11.36 9.89
N ALA A 139 11.61 -11.58 8.59
CA ALA A 139 10.82 -11.07 7.49
C ALA A 139 10.02 -12.22 6.85
N PHE A 140 8.74 -12.01 6.58
CA PHE A 140 7.88 -12.96 5.88
C PHE A 140 7.52 -12.40 4.51
N VAL A 141 7.83 -13.16 3.43
CA VAL A 141 7.58 -12.77 2.04
C VAL A 141 6.58 -13.72 1.41
N VAL A 142 5.50 -13.18 0.87
CA VAL A 142 4.48 -13.96 0.16
C VAL A 142 5.02 -14.40 -1.20
N THR A 143 4.99 -15.71 -1.46
CA THR A 143 5.44 -16.28 -2.75
C THR A 143 4.29 -16.74 -3.65
N GLN A 144 3.10 -16.98 -3.08
CA GLN A 144 1.89 -17.32 -3.82
C GLN A 144 0.69 -16.55 -3.28
N PRO A 145 -0.36 -16.30 -4.06
CA PRO A 145 -1.62 -15.78 -3.53
C PRO A 145 -2.16 -16.69 -2.42
N GLY A 146 -2.71 -16.09 -1.36
CA GLY A 146 -3.19 -16.86 -0.22
C GLY A 146 -3.62 -16.01 0.97
N ASN A 147 -3.87 -16.70 2.08
CA ASN A 147 -4.31 -16.13 3.34
C ASN A 147 -3.30 -16.50 4.44
N TYR A 148 -2.75 -15.49 5.09
CA TYR A 148 -1.63 -15.59 6.01
C TYR A 148 -1.95 -14.86 7.30
N ARG A 149 -1.45 -15.39 8.43
CA ARG A 149 -1.55 -14.74 9.72
C ARG A 149 -0.16 -14.65 10.37
N VAL A 150 0.13 -13.49 10.92
CA VAL A 150 1.36 -13.19 11.65
C VAL A 150 0.98 -12.78 13.06
N ASP A 151 1.47 -13.56 14.05
CA ASP A 151 1.25 -13.30 15.48
C ASP A 151 2.58 -13.02 16.14
N ILE A 152 2.69 -11.91 16.87
CA ILE A 152 3.84 -11.61 17.73
C ILE A 152 3.45 -11.91 19.16
N ALA A 153 4.27 -12.70 19.86
CA ALA A 153 4.08 -12.97 21.27
C ALA A 153 4.01 -11.64 22.07
N PRO A 154 3.18 -11.55 23.13
CA PRO A 154 2.99 -10.29 23.88
C PRO A 154 4.28 -9.71 24.48
N ASP A 155 5.27 -10.54 24.75
CA ASP A 155 6.59 -10.15 25.23
C ASP A 155 7.61 -9.91 24.11
N GLY A 156 7.20 -10.05 22.83
CA GLY A 156 8.06 -9.92 21.66
C GLY A 156 9.05 -11.08 21.45
N SER A 157 8.97 -12.15 22.23
CA SER A 157 9.95 -13.24 22.24
C SER A 157 9.88 -14.17 21.04
N SER A 158 8.77 -14.18 20.31
CA SER A 158 8.60 -15.05 19.15
C SER A 158 7.61 -14.48 18.14
N THR A 159 7.76 -14.92 16.91
CA THR A 159 6.80 -14.67 15.81
C THR A 159 6.24 -16.00 15.32
N MET A 160 4.92 -16.10 15.20
CA MET A 160 4.25 -17.25 14.60
C MET A 160 3.68 -16.85 13.23
N ILE A 161 4.01 -17.65 12.21
CA ILE A 161 3.47 -17.53 10.86
C ILE A 161 2.52 -18.70 10.62
N THR A 162 1.27 -18.40 10.32
CA THR A 162 0.26 -19.39 9.92
C THR A 162 -0.15 -19.17 8.47
N VAL A 163 -0.06 -20.22 7.65
CA VAL A 163 -0.44 -20.22 6.24
C VAL A 163 -1.72 -21.03 6.05
N PHE A 164 -2.86 -20.35 5.98
CA PHE A 164 -4.17 -21.00 5.71
C PHE A 164 -4.27 -21.45 4.26
N SER A 165 -3.74 -20.64 3.32
CA SER A 165 -3.64 -20.95 1.90
C SER A 165 -2.44 -20.22 1.29
N GLY A 166 -1.92 -20.74 0.17
CA GLY A 166 -0.75 -20.20 -0.50
C GLY A 166 0.58 -20.74 0.07
N THR A 167 1.63 -19.97 -0.09
CA THR A 167 2.99 -20.27 0.39
C THR A 167 3.74 -18.96 0.62
N GLY A 168 4.61 -18.91 1.62
CA GLY A 168 5.50 -17.79 1.85
C GLY A 168 6.83 -18.25 2.44
N ASP A 169 7.85 -17.43 2.25
CA ASP A 169 9.19 -17.68 2.76
C ASP A 169 9.49 -16.74 3.93
N VAL A 170 10.05 -17.29 4.98
CA VAL A 170 10.58 -16.58 6.14
C VAL A 170 12.06 -16.40 5.95
N TYR A 171 12.57 -15.21 6.20
CA TYR A 171 13.98 -14.85 6.17
C TYR A 171 14.41 -14.33 7.53
N GLY A 172 15.55 -14.84 7.98
CA GLY A 172 16.17 -14.45 9.24
C GLY A 172 17.58 -13.92 9.03
N GLU A 173 18.32 -13.84 10.12
CA GLU A 173 19.74 -13.45 10.11
C GLU A 173 20.61 -14.48 9.40
N ASN A 174 21.81 -14.04 8.97
CA ASN A 174 22.84 -14.90 8.32
C ASN A 174 22.33 -15.69 7.11
N ASN A 175 21.40 -15.12 6.33
CA ASN A 175 20.78 -15.77 5.18
C ASN A 175 19.96 -17.02 5.55
N ALA A 176 19.53 -17.18 6.80
CA ALA A 176 18.61 -18.23 7.15
C ALA A 176 17.26 -18.02 6.45
N SER A 177 16.68 -19.11 5.97
CA SER A 177 15.35 -19.08 5.35
C SER A 177 14.56 -20.35 5.64
N TYR A 178 13.24 -20.21 5.68
CA TYR A 178 12.31 -21.32 5.89
C TYR A 178 11.04 -21.08 5.07
N SER A 179 10.61 -22.07 4.28
CA SER A 179 9.36 -21.98 3.52
C SER A 179 8.20 -22.54 4.32
N VAL A 180 7.21 -21.71 4.62
CA VAL A 180 5.96 -22.11 5.28
C VAL A 180 4.89 -22.35 4.22
N ARG A 181 4.26 -23.52 4.26
CA ARG A 181 3.29 -23.98 3.25
C ARG A 181 1.87 -23.95 3.80
N GLN A 182 0.93 -24.05 2.90
CA GLN A 182 -0.47 -24.23 3.24
C GLN A 182 -0.68 -25.35 4.26
N GLY A 183 -1.43 -25.04 5.31
CA GLY A 183 -1.73 -25.97 6.38
C GLY A 183 -0.70 -26.01 7.50
N GLU A 184 0.34 -25.20 7.43
CA GLU A 184 1.39 -25.12 8.46
C GLU A 184 1.24 -23.85 9.33
N SER A 185 1.57 -23.99 10.60
CA SER A 185 1.81 -22.90 11.53
C SER A 185 3.18 -23.09 12.15
N VAL A 186 4.06 -22.10 12.04
CA VAL A 186 5.44 -22.20 12.52
C VAL A 186 5.75 -21.03 13.43
N ARG A 187 6.21 -21.33 14.63
CA ARG A 187 6.65 -20.33 15.62
C ARG A 187 8.17 -20.27 15.65
N PHE A 188 8.74 -19.10 15.46
CA PHE A 188 10.16 -18.84 15.48
C PHE A 188 10.52 -18.07 16.74
N HIS A 189 11.52 -18.56 17.49
CA HIS A 189 11.98 -18.02 18.76
C HIS A 189 13.27 -17.21 18.63
N ASP A 190 13.95 -17.30 17.50
CA ASP A 190 15.17 -16.55 17.23
C ASP A 190 15.25 -16.03 15.78
N ALA A 191 16.04 -14.98 15.59
CA ALA A 191 16.26 -14.40 14.28
C ALA A 191 17.16 -15.26 13.35
N ALA A 192 17.88 -16.23 13.89
CA ALA A 192 18.68 -17.17 13.11
C ALA A 192 17.85 -18.34 12.56
N LEU A 193 16.56 -18.41 12.89
CA LEU A 193 15.61 -19.47 12.52
C LEU A 193 16.09 -20.88 12.90
N GLN A 194 16.85 -21.00 14.00
CA GLN A 194 17.37 -22.27 14.50
C GLN A 194 16.47 -22.87 15.58
N ASP A 195 15.80 -22.03 16.36
CA ASP A 195 14.82 -22.42 17.36
C ASP A 195 13.41 -22.12 16.83
N TYR A 196 12.73 -23.17 16.35
CA TYR A 196 11.38 -23.05 15.84
C TYR A 196 10.53 -24.29 16.12
N GLU A 197 9.22 -24.11 16.16
CA GLU A 197 8.24 -25.16 16.36
C GLU A 197 7.26 -25.20 15.17
N VAL A 198 7.08 -26.38 14.58
CA VAL A 198 6.03 -26.62 13.59
C VAL A 198 4.79 -27.14 14.33
N LEU A 199 3.69 -26.44 14.16
CA LEU A 199 2.43 -26.66 14.86
C LEU A 199 1.32 -26.96 13.88
N ASP A 200 0.28 -27.66 14.33
CA ASP A 200 -1.00 -27.68 13.62
C ASP A 200 -1.61 -26.28 13.61
N ILE A 201 -2.38 -25.97 12.57
CA ILE A 201 -3.11 -24.69 12.54
C ILE A 201 -3.97 -24.58 13.79
N PRO A 202 -3.83 -23.51 14.58
CA PRO A 202 -4.65 -23.29 15.76
C PRO A 202 -6.14 -23.24 15.41
N ARG A 203 -6.99 -23.59 16.37
CA ARG A 203 -8.43 -23.36 16.21
C ARG A 203 -8.65 -21.88 16.01
N GLY A 204 -9.42 -21.50 14.96
CA GLY A 204 -9.74 -20.12 14.66
C GLY A 204 -10.40 -19.39 15.84
N ASP A 205 -10.06 -18.15 15.98
CA ASP A 205 -10.58 -17.22 16.99
C ASP A 205 -11.60 -16.21 16.39
N ASP A 206 -12.00 -15.22 17.17
CA ASP A 206 -12.94 -14.17 16.74
C ASP A 206 -12.34 -13.26 15.65
N PHE A 207 -11.00 -13.12 15.62
CA PHE A 207 -10.32 -12.38 14.58
C PHE A 207 -10.38 -13.15 13.26
N ASP A 208 -10.06 -14.45 13.27
CA ASP A 208 -10.17 -15.30 12.08
C ASP A 208 -11.61 -15.33 11.52
N SER A 209 -12.60 -15.44 12.40
CA SER A 209 -14.01 -15.40 12.00
C SER A 209 -14.41 -14.08 11.33
N TRP A 210 -13.88 -12.97 11.82
CA TRP A 210 -14.08 -11.67 11.21
C TRP A 210 -13.34 -11.55 9.88
N VAL A 211 -12.09 -12.02 9.79
CA VAL A 211 -11.30 -12.09 8.55
C VAL A 211 -12.05 -12.86 7.46
N ASP A 212 -12.61 -14.02 7.79
CA ASP A 212 -13.38 -14.84 6.85
C ASP A 212 -14.63 -14.11 6.35
N SER A 213 -15.34 -13.42 7.23
CA SER A 213 -16.48 -12.59 6.85
C SER A 213 -16.06 -11.46 5.87
N ARG A 214 -14.89 -10.83 6.11
CA ARG A 214 -14.37 -9.81 5.22
C ARG A 214 -13.89 -10.38 3.88
N ASN A 215 -13.23 -11.55 3.87
CA ASN A 215 -12.83 -12.23 2.65
C ASN A 215 -14.05 -12.58 1.79
N ASN A 216 -15.09 -13.15 2.39
CA ASN A 216 -16.35 -13.46 1.71
C ASN A 216 -16.96 -12.22 1.02
N ARG A 217 -16.91 -11.05 1.64
CA ARG A 217 -17.39 -9.81 1.03
C ARG A 217 -16.65 -9.48 -0.27
N TYR A 218 -15.31 -9.58 -0.28
CA TYR A 218 -14.50 -9.34 -1.47
C TYR A 218 -14.72 -10.41 -2.54
N GLU A 219 -14.78 -11.68 -2.16
CA GLU A 219 -14.89 -12.80 -3.09
C GLU A 219 -16.27 -12.87 -3.78
N HIS A 220 -17.34 -12.40 -3.11
CA HIS A 220 -18.71 -12.45 -3.62
C HIS A 220 -19.22 -11.09 -4.12
N ALA A 221 -18.37 -10.06 -4.17
CA ALA A 221 -18.76 -8.76 -4.71
C ALA A 221 -19.18 -8.88 -6.19
N THR A 222 -20.36 -8.37 -6.52
CA THR A 222 -20.90 -8.34 -7.90
C THR A 222 -19.99 -7.51 -8.81
N SER A 223 -19.43 -6.46 -8.27
CA SER A 223 -18.55 -5.52 -8.99
C SER A 223 -17.29 -6.17 -9.56
N ARG A 224 -16.85 -7.36 -9.04
CA ARG A 224 -15.75 -8.15 -9.64
C ARG A 224 -15.98 -8.52 -11.11
N GLN A 225 -17.22 -8.54 -11.55
CA GLN A 225 -17.57 -8.86 -12.95
C GLN A 225 -17.26 -7.68 -13.89
N TYR A 226 -17.14 -6.47 -13.37
CA TYR A 226 -17.08 -5.22 -14.13
C TYR A 226 -15.77 -4.45 -13.94
N VAL A 227 -15.12 -4.61 -12.80
CA VAL A 227 -13.85 -3.94 -12.48
C VAL A 227 -12.82 -4.95 -11.99
N SER A 228 -11.54 -4.65 -12.20
CA SER A 228 -10.45 -5.49 -11.71
C SER A 228 -10.43 -5.53 -10.18
N GLU A 229 -10.07 -6.68 -9.61
CA GLU A 229 -9.85 -6.85 -8.16
C GLU A 229 -8.67 -6.01 -7.62
N ASP A 230 -7.89 -5.39 -8.49
CA ASP A 230 -6.80 -4.49 -8.12
C ASP A 230 -7.29 -3.07 -7.85
N VAL A 231 -8.51 -2.77 -8.26
CA VAL A 231 -9.14 -1.48 -7.98
C VAL A 231 -9.53 -1.44 -6.51
N ILE A 232 -8.84 -0.58 -5.75
CA ILE A 232 -9.13 -0.37 -4.34
C ILE A 232 -10.58 0.11 -4.19
N GLY A 233 -11.35 -0.54 -3.31
CA GLY A 233 -12.76 -0.21 -3.06
C GLY A 233 -13.76 -0.85 -4.02
N TYR A 234 -13.35 -1.77 -4.88
CA TYR A 234 -14.31 -2.41 -5.82
C TYR A 234 -15.50 -3.08 -5.11
N ALA A 235 -15.27 -3.63 -3.93
CA ALA A 235 -16.34 -4.27 -3.15
C ALA A 235 -17.31 -3.25 -2.52
N ASP A 236 -16.87 -2.00 -2.31
CA ASP A 236 -17.74 -0.93 -1.81
C ASP A 236 -18.75 -0.47 -2.85
N LEU A 237 -18.46 -0.67 -4.14
CA LEU A 237 -19.39 -0.31 -5.21
C LEU A 237 -20.74 -1.02 -5.05
N ASP A 238 -20.75 -2.24 -4.50
CA ASP A 238 -21.98 -3.00 -4.25
C ASP A 238 -22.83 -2.39 -3.11
N ASP A 239 -22.18 -1.72 -2.15
CA ASP A 239 -22.87 -1.07 -1.02
C ASP A 239 -23.43 0.30 -1.38
N TYR A 240 -22.79 1.01 -2.31
CA TYR A 240 -23.09 2.41 -2.62
C TYR A 240 -23.76 2.65 -3.97
N GLY A 241 -24.03 1.59 -4.75
CA GLY A 241 -24.65 1.74 -6.06
C GLY A 241 -24.96 0.42 -6.74
N GLY A 242 -25.16 0.47 -8.04
CA GLY A 242 -25.48 -0.70 -8.85
C GLY A 242 -25.05 -0.56 -10.29
N TRP A 243 -24.85 -1.68 -10.94
CA TRP A 243 -24.47 -1.80 -12.33
C TRP A 243 -25.70 -1.94 -13.22
N ASN A 244 -25.75 -1.18 -14.30
CA ASN A 244 -26.79 -1.21 -15.30
C ASN A 244 -26.19 -1.31 -16.71
N ASP A 245 -26.86 -2.09 -17.56
CA ASP A 245 -26.52 -2.16 -18.98
C ASP A 245 -27.12 -0.97 -19.73
N THR A 246 -26.29 -0.28 -20.46
CA THR A 246 -26.71 0.82 -21.34
C THR A 246 -26.33 0.50 -22.78
N PRO A 247 -27.19 0.81 -23.78
CA PRO A 247 -26.89 0.53 -25.18
C PRO A 247 -25.67 1.27 -25.72
N GLU A 248 -25.37 2.43 -25.16
CA GLU A 248 -24.31 3.33 -25.64
C GLU A 248 -22.95 3.08 -24.95
N TYR A 249 -22.96 2.76 -23.63
CA TYR A 249 -21.74 2.69 -22.83
C TYR A 249 -21.48 1.30 -22.24
N GLY A 250 -22.35 0.31 -22.48
CA GLY A 250 -22.25 -1.01 -21.86
C GLY A 250 -22.60 -0.98 -20.37
N HIS A 251 -21.79 -1.66 -19.55
CA HIS A 251 -21.99 -1.71 -18.10
C HIS A 251 -21.57 -0.40 -17.44
N VAL A 252 -22.51 0.30 -16.81
CA VAL A 252 -22.28 1.57 -16.11
C VAL A 252 -22.72 1.44 -14.67
N TRP A 253 -21.88 1.90 -13.76
CA TRP A 253 -22.20 1.93 -12.34
C TRP A 253 -22.90 3.26 -11.98
N TYR A 254 -23.98 3.17 -11.21
CA TYR A 254 -24.76 4.32 -10.73
C TYR A 254 -24.77 4.35 -9.21
N PRO A 255 -24.36 5.47 -8.56
CA PRO A 255 -24.48 5.64 -7.12
C PRO A 255 -25.94 5.68 -6.69
N SER A 256 -26.27 5.03 -5.55
CA SER A 256 -27.63 4.99 -5.00
C SER A 256 -27.87 5.96 -3.84
N GLN A 257 -26.80 6.44 -3.19
CA GLN A 257 -26.86 7.26 -1.98
C GLN A 257 -26.35 8.68 -2.25
N VAL A 258 -26.90 9.33 -3.26
CA VAL A 258 -26.51 10.70 -3.64
C VAL A 258 -27.73 11.58 -3.77
N ASP A 259 -27.57 12.87 -3.51
CA ASP A 259 -28.64 13.86 -3.63
C ASP A 259 -29.13 14.03 -5.06
N ALA A 260 -30.38 14.46 -5.21
CA ALA A 260 -30.93 14.76 -6.52
C ALA A 260 -30.13 15.88 -7.21
N GLY A 261 -29.58 15.59 -8.40
CA GLY A 261 -28.72 16.52 -9.13
C GLY A 261 -27.25 16.46 -8.78
N TRP A 262 -26.84 15.52 -7.95
CA TRP A 262 -25.43 15.22 -7.76
C TRP A 262 -24.78 14.79 -9.08
N ALA A 263 -23.55 15.21 -9.28
CA ALA A 263 -22.69 14.73 -10.36
C ALA A 263 -21.23 14.72 -9.85
N PRO A 264 -20.42 13.76 -10.29
CA PRO A 264 -19.02 13.68 -9.89
C PRO A 264 -18.28 14.96 -10.31
N TYR A 265 -17.35 15.40 -9.48
CA TYR A 265 -16.47 16.56 -9.73
C TYR A 265 -17.21 17.89 -9.98
N ARG A 266 -18.44 18.03 -9.48
CA ARG A 266 -19.25 19.24 -9.66
C ARG A 266 -19.07 20.27 -8.56
N SER A 267 -18.91 19.82 -7.32
CA SER A 267 -18.88 20.69 -6.13
C SER A 267 -17.63 20.36 -5.32
N GLY A 268 -16.51 20.97 -5.68
CA GLY A 268 -15.23 20.73 -5.03
C GLY A 268 -14.09 21.34 -5.84
N HIS A 269 -12.90 20.94 -5.55
CA HIS A 269 -11.69 21.40 -6.23
C HIS A 269 -10.61 20.32 -6.23
N TRP A 270 -9.72 20.40 -7.18
CA TRP A 270 -8.50 19.60 -7.20
C TRP A 270 -7.45 20.25 -6.30
N ALA A 271 -6.92 19.48 -5.36
CA ALA A 271 -5.81 19.88 -4.51
C ALA A 271 -4.65 18.90 -4.67
N TRP A 272 -3.44 19.42 -4.62
CA TRP A 272 -2.27 18.56 -4.50
C TRP A 272 -2.16 18.09 -3.06
N VAL A 273 -2.16 16.79 -2.84
CA VAL A 273 -2.02 16.17 -1.52
C VAL A 273 -0.80 15.26 -1.57
N ASP A 274 0.28 15.66 -0.90
CA ASP A 274 1.51 14.86 -0.83
C ASP A 274 1.31 13.63 0.08
N PRO A 275 1.81 12.43 -0.30
CA PRO A 275 2.52 12.07 -1.53
C PRO A 275 1.63 11.62 -2.70
N TRP A 276 0.31 11.72 -2.59
CA TRP A 276 -0.64 11.12 -3.56
C TRP A 276 -0.88 11.92 -4.83
N GLY A 277 -0.44 13.17 -4.87
CA GLY A 277 -0.64 14.03 -6.02
C GLY A 277 -2.01 14.71 -6.07
N TRP A 278 -2.52 14.93 -7.27
CA TRP A 278 -3.80 15.61 -7.48
C TRP A 278 -4.98 14.77 -6.97
N THR A 279 -5.65 15.29 -5.96
CA THR A 279 -6.79 14.66 -5.29
C THR A 279 -7.99 15.57 -5.40
N TRP A 280 -9.15 15.00 -5.74
CA TRP A 280 -10.42 15.73 -5.67
C TRP A 280 -10.86 15.88 -4.22
N VAL A 281 -11.16 17.11 -3.81
CA VAL A 281 -11.70 17.45 -2.50
C VAL A 281 -13.09 18.00 -2.68
N ASP A 282 -14.10 17.27 -2.20
CA ASP A 282 -15.48 17.74 -2.19
C ASP A 282 -15.65 18.90 -1.20
N ASN A 283 -16.49 19.87 -1.57
CA ASN A 283 -16.96 20.88 -0.62
C ASN A 283 -17.98 20.20 0.33
N ALA A 284 -17.73 20.30 1.62
CA ALA A 284 -18.64 19.82 2.66
C ALA A 284 -19.92 20.65 2.72
#